data_a9f84fe22504c88b94bcce9d2fdfe73e
#
_entry.id   a9f84fe22504c88b94bcce9d2fdfe73e
#
_cell.length_a   1.000
_cell.length_b   1.000
_cell.length_c   1.000
_cell.angle_alpha   90.00
_cell.angle_beta   90.00
_cell.angle_gamma   90.00
#
_symmetry.space_group_name_H-M   'P 1'
#
loop_
_entity.id
_entity.type
_entity.pdbx_description
1 polymer ?
#
loop_
_entity_poly.entity_id
_entity_poly.type
_entity_poly.pdbx_seq_one_letter_code
_entity_poly.pdbx_strand_id
1 'polypeptide(L)'
;MTTAVDTTAPGPPNQTAESSKGRKNSFRTRSRDPCHAYDCSGREKRKTATATISTVTASPFATGPENPKISSPEWLVMVPILPHPQKTSKIGLMSKRVIIGTAGHIDHGKSALVRALTGIDPDRLKEEKERGITIELGFAHLALPSGTLAGIVDVPGHEKFVRTMVAGAAGVDILMLVIAADEGVMPQTREHLDICRLLSIRHGLVALNKCDKVDEEWLSLQEEEIRKFVRGTFLQDAPVVRVSAATGEGLSGLIAALDRVAGGVAGKDPSLFFRLPVDRAFSMKGFGTVVTGTLVGGAIRVGEEVQVLPRGPVARIRGLQVHGGPVESSGAGTRTAVNLQGVEKESTPRGSVLCRPGTLVPTRTAEVFLEYLPLAPRPLKNRAQLSFHAFTASMLARVLLYGTAEIPPGGSGHARIHLVEETVLLGGDRFILRGFSPL
;
A
#
# COMPACT_ATOMS: atom_id res chain seq x y z
N MET A 1 53.39 -10.10 -29.87
CA MET A 1 53.14 -10.82 -31.13
C MET A 1 51.67 -10.53 -31.41
N THR A 2 51.32 -9.45 -32.14
CA THR A 2 51.09 -9.37 -33.59
C THR A 2 49.92 -10.30 -33.96
N THR A 3 48.79 -9.91 -34.48
CA THR A 3 48.50 -9.00 -35.59
C THR A 3 47.00 -8.62 -35.61
N ALA A 4 46.79 -7.37 -36.00
CA ALA A 4 45.49 -6.83 -36.45
C ALA A 4 45.19 -7.27 -37.89
N VAL A 5 43.91 -7.31 -38.29
CA VAL A 5 43.47 -7.02 -39.67
C VAL A 5 42.11 -6.33 -39.66
N ASP A 6 42.13 -5.19 -40.30
CA ASP A 6 41.11 -4.24 -40.70
C ASP A 6 40.47 -4.69 -42.02
N THR A 7 39.21 -4.35 -42.29
CA THR A 7 38.69 -3.94 -43.63
C THR A 7 37.18 -3.61 -43.59
N THR A 8 36.83 -2.32 -43.60
CA THR A 8 36.17 -1.55 -44.67
C THR A 8 34.73 -1.95 -45.09
N ALA A 9 33.91 -0.93 -44.97
CA ALA A 9 32.55 -0.78 -45.54
C ALA A 9 32.56 -0.59 -47.05
N PRO A 10 31.40 -0.65 -47.71
CA PRO A 10 30.91 0.60 -48.33
C PRO A 10 29.39 0.84 -48.18
N GLY A 11 29.06 2.12 -48.22
CA GLY A 11 27.74 2.71 -48.19
C GLY A 11 27.11 2.91 -49.59
N PRO A 12 26.05 3.72 -49.72
CA PRO A 12 24.83 3.42 -50.46
C PRO A 12 24.78 4.05 -51.88
N PRO A 13 23.69 3.92 -52.61
CA PRO A 13 23.28 5.04 -53.45
C PRO A 13 21.84 5.50 -53.32
N ASN A 14 21.75 6.77 -53.53
CA ASN A 14 20.65 7.70 -53.62
C ASN A 14 19.83 7.56 -54.92
N GLN A 15 18.70 8.32 -54.91
CA GLN A 15 17.93 8.90 -56.04
C GLN A 15 16.58 8.22 -56.29
N THR A 16 15.49 8.90 -56.60
CA THR A 16 15.15 10.31 -56.88
C THR A 16 13.64 10.47 -56.88
N ALA A 17 13.22 11.69 -56.69
CA ALA A 17 11.92 12.30 -56.76
C ALA A 17 11.07 12.02 -58.03
N GLU A 18 9.75 12.22 -57.87
CA GLU A 18 8.82 13.02 -58.70
C GLU A 18 7.38 12.83 -58.24
N SER A 19 6.72 13.82 -57.76
CA SER A 19 5.80 14.86 -58.25
C SER A 19 4.57 14.32 -58.96
N SER A 20 3.37 14.60 -58.47
CA SER A 20 2.43 15.57 -59.05
C SER A 20 0.97 15.42 -58.54
N LYS A 21 0.38 16.60 -58.24
CA LYS A 21 -1.00 17.07 -58.49
C LYS A 21 -2.18 16.20 -58.01
N GLY A 22 -3.00 16.55 -57.05
CA GLY A 22 -3.83 17.76 -57.08
C GLY A 22 -5.26 17.44 -57.50
N ARG A 23 -6.22 17.50 -56.58
CA ARG A 23 -7.59 17.93 -56.89
C ARG A 23 -8.39 18.27 -55.62
N LYS A 24 -8.78 19.53 -55.54
CA LYS A 24 -9.87 20.03 -54.70
C LYS A 24 -11.19 19.53 -55.25
N ASN A 25 -12.13 19.19 -54.36
CA ASN A 25 -13.56 19.49 -54.61
C ASN A 25 -14.31 19.65 -53.32
N SER A 26 -14.83 20.81 -53.14
CA SER A 26 -15.87 21.24 -52.26
C SER A 26 -17.24 20.63 -52.65
N PHE A 27 -18.14 20.34 -51.70
CA PHE A 27 -19.57 20.70 -51.82
C PHE A 27 -20.33 20.40 -50.52
N ARG A 28 -20.84 21.48 -49.89
CA ARG A 28 -22.19 21.84 -49.47
C ARG A 28 -23.00 20.94 -48.55
N THR A 29 -23.20 21.51 -47.39
CA THR A 29 -24.42 21.66 -46.57
C THR A 29 -25.73 21.03 -47.06
N ARG A 30 -26.39 20.30 -46.17
CA ARG A 30 -27.87 20.42 -45.98
C ARG A 30 -28.30 19.95 -44.58
N SER A 31 -28.91 20.88 -43.88
CA SER A 31 -29.76 20.72 -42.72
C SER A 31 -31.02 19.88 -43.01
N ARG A 32 -31.47 19.11 -42.01
CA ARG A 32 -32.91 18.88 -41.74
C ARG A 32 -33.07 18.10 -40.45
N ASP A 33 -33.54 18.81 -39.41
CA ASP A 33 -34.41 18.19 -38.39
C ASP A 33 -35.79 17.90 -39.02
N PRO A 34 -36.57 16.93 -38.46
CA PRO A 34 -37.53 17.38 -37.46
C PRO A 34 -37.84 16.37 -36.33
N CYS A 35 -38.26 16.94 -35.22
CA CYS A 35 -39.00 16.46 -34.08
C CYS A 35 -39.92 15.26 -34.29
N HIS A 36 -39.95 14.33 -33.32
CA HIS A 36 -41.21 13.81 -32.79
C HIS A 36 -41.06 13.55 -31.27
N ALA A 37 -41.92 14.24 -30.56
CA ALA A 37 -42.18 14.09 -29.13
C ALA A 37 -42.94 12.78 -28.86
N TYR A 38 -42.60 12.08 -27.78
CA TYR A 38 -43.53 11.25 -27.03
C TYR A 38 -43.32 11.50 -25.53
N ASP A 39 -44.32 12.11 -24.95
CA ASP A 39 -44.59 12.23 -23.53
C ASP A 39 -45.19 10.91 -23.04
N CYS A 40 -44.66 10.33 -21.98
CA CYS A 40 -45.42 9.46 -21.09
C CYS A 40 -44.77 9.47 -19.70
N SER A 41 -45.46 10.12 -18.81
CA SER A 41 -45.34 10.23 -17.37
C SER A 41 -45.03 8.89 -16.66
N GLY A 42 -43.93 8.88 -15.89
CA GLY A 42 -43.59 7.86 -14.89
C GLY A 42 -42.72 8.49 -13.81
N ARG A 43 -43.35 9.14 -12.83
CA ARG A 43 -42.67 9.74 -11.70
C ARG A 43 -42.07 8.65 -10.78
N GLU A 44 -40.79 8.55 -10.73
CA GLU A 44 -40.11 7.99 -9.59
C GLU A 44 -39.14 9.03 -9.00
N LYS A 45 -39.51 9.50 -7.81
CA LYS A 45 -38.74 10.49 -7.04
C LYS A 45 -37.44 9.86 -6.55
N ARG A 46 -36.35 10.13 -7.23
CA ARG A 46 -35.00 9.90 -6.65
C ARG A 46 -34.72 11.00 -5.63
N LYS A 47 -34.68 10.62 -4.36
CA LYS A 47 -34.17 11.45 -3.28
C LYS A 47 -32.67 11.60 -3.47
N THR A 48 -32.22 12.78 -3.83
CA THR A 48 -30.83 13.21 -3.75
C THR A 48 -30.44 13.30 -2.27
N ALA A 49 -29.65 12.35 -1.81
CA ALA A 49 -29.00 12.45 -0.51
C ALA A 49 -27.79 13.37 -0.65
N THR A 50 -27.91 14.56 -0.08
CA THR A 50 -26.79 15.51 0.06
C THR A 50 -25.83 14.97 1.10
N ALA A 51 -24.63 14.57 0.69
CA ALA A 51 -23.57 14.17 1.60
C ALA A 51 -22.91 15.42 2.21
N THR A 52 -23.00 15.54 3.52
CA THR A 52 -22.35 16.58 4.31
C THR A 52 -20.84 16.31 4.35
N ILE A 53 -20.05 17.21 3.77
CA ILE A 53 -18.60 17.20 3.83
C ILE A 53 -18.20 17.76 5.19
N SER A 54 -17.64 16.92 6.07
CA SER A 54 -17.00 17.37 7.29
C SER A 54 -15.62 17.92 6.97
N THR A 55 -15.51 19.23 6.97
CA THR A 55 -14.26 19.98 6.82
C THR A 55 -13.49 19.88 8.15
N VAL A 56 -12.32 19.25 8.14
CA VAL A 56 -11.36 19.33 9.24
C VAL A 56 -10.54 20.59 9.03
N THR A 57 -10.75 21.60 9.89
CA THR A 57 -9.97 22.84 9.94
C THR A 57 -8.60 22.55 10.52
N ALA A 58 -7.54 22.83 9.75
CA ALA A 58 -6.17 22.82 10.22
C ALA A 58 -5.86 24.13 10.95
N SER A 59 -5.32 24.05 12.17
CA SER A 59 -4.72 25.15 12.91
C SER A 59 -3.36 25.57 12.33
N PRO A 60 -2.98 26.85 12.37
CA PRO A 60 -1.74 27.33 11.77
C PRO A 60 -0.53 26.97 12.64
N PHE A 61 0.49 26.39 12.03
CA PHE A 61 1.78 26.12 12.67
C PHE A 61 2.64 27.38 12.74
N ALA A 62 3.19 27.63 13.92
CA ALA A 62 4.18 28.67 14.19
C ALA A 62 5.52 28.32 13.53
N THR A 63 6.14 29.32 12.90
CA THR A 63 7.47 29.26 12.29
C THR A 63 8.56 29.21 13.36
N GLY A 64 9.34 28.13 13.40
CA GLY A 64 10.60 28.02 14.14
C GLY A 64 11.79 27.97 13.18
N PRO A 65 13.05 28.15 13.65
CA PRO A 65 14.19 28.48 12.81
C PRO A 65 14.66 27.38 11.88
N GLU A 66 15.24 27.83 10.77
CA GLU A 66 15.74 27.04 9.65
C GLU A 66 16.74 25.95 10.05
N ASN A 67 16.42 24.72 9.68
CA ASN A 67 17.31 23.56 9.77
C ASN A 67 17.79 23.13 8.38
N PRO A 68 18.98 22.49 8.27
CA PRO A 68 19.67 22.29 7.00
C PRO A 68 18.92 21.37 6.04
N LYS A 69 19.11 21.62 4.75
CA LYS A 69 18.52 20.96 3.61
C LYS A 69 18.55 19.43 3.70
N ILE A 70 17.45 18.85 4.16
CA ILE A 70 17.15 17.42 3.99
C ILE A 70 16.24 17.35 2.77
N SER A 71 16.70 16.67 1.72
CA SER A 71 15.90 16.39 0.55
C SER A 71 14.77 15.42 0.93
N SER A 72 13.58 15.95 1.16
CA SER A 72 12.38 15.14 1.39
C SER A 72 11.91 14.54 0.07
N PRO A 73 11.53 13.25 0.04
CA PRO A 73 10.97 12.63 -1.15
C PRO A 73 9.60 13.23 -1.50
N GLU A 74 9.33 13.36 -2.80
CA GLU A 74 8.04 13.83 -3.31
C GLU A 74 6.97 12.74 -3.16
N TRP A 75 6.04 12.90 -2.22
CA TRP A 75 4.94 11.98 -1.98
C TRP A 75 3.59 12.62 -2.24
N LEU A 76 2.70 11.85 -2.82
CA LEU A 76 1.32 12.25 -3.10
C LEU A 76 0.36 11.11 -2.79
N VAL A 77 -0.74 11.37 -2.10
CA VAL A 77 -1.73 10.36 -1.70
C VAL A 77 -3.16 10.72 -2.03
N MET A 78 -3.94 9.70 -2.20
CA MET A 78 -5.33 9.75 -2.56
C MET A 78 -6.29 9.13 -1.55
N VAL A 79 -7.45 9.76 -1.42
CA VAL A 79 -8.60 9.26 -0.67
C VAL A 79 -9.75 8.96 -1.65
N PRO A 80 -10.40 7.81 -1.58
CA PRO A 80 -11.41 7.40 -2.53
C PRO A 80 -12.83 7.82 -2.20
N ILE A 81 -13.70 7.73 -3.20
CA ILE A 81 -15.07 8.19 -3.20
C ILE A 81 -16.03 7.05 -2.86
N LEU A 82 -16.87 7.26 -1.83
CA LEU A 82 -18.12 6.60 -1.43
C LEU A 82 -18.09 5.14 -0.92
N PRO A 83 -18.74 4.89 0.22
CA PRO A 83 -18.99 3.55 0.73
C PRO A 83 -20.21 2.89 0.07
N HIS A 84 -20.10 1.60 -0.22
CA HIS A 84 -21.22 0.76 -0.63
C HIS A 84 -22.08 0.33 0.58
N PRO A 85 -23.41 0.17 0.43
CA PRO A 85 -24.26 -0.25 1.54
C PRO A 85 -23.99 -1.71 1.96
N GLN A 86 -23.80 -1.90 3.24
CA GLN A 86 -23.54 -3.21 3.86
C GLN A 86 -24.83 -3.99 4.10
N LYS A 87 -24.84 -5.27 3.75
CA LYS A 87 -25.82 -6.26 4.26
C LYS A 87 -25.11 -7.17 5.26
N THR A 88 -25.53 -7.12 6.49
CA THR A 88 -25.01 -7.96 7.58
C THR A 88 -25.67 -9.33 7.58
N SER A 89 -24.87 -10.39 7.48
CA SER A 89 -25.26 -11.75 7.86
C SER A 89 -24.36 -12.23 9.00
N LYS A 90 -24.98 -12.75 10.08
CA LYS A 90 -24.31 -13.27 11.26
C LYS A 90 -23.58 -14.58 10.90
N ILE A 91 -22.25 -14.53 10.86
CA ILE A 91 -21.39 -15.73 10.83
C ILE A 91 -20.72 -15.85 12.19
N GLY A 92 -20.64 -17.07 12.71
CA GLY A 92 -20.22 -17.42 14.07
C GLY A 92 -18.90 -16.76 14.51
N LEU A 93 -18.70 -16.68 15.84
CA LEU A 93 -17.57 -16.04 16.53
C LEU A 93 -16.22 -16.54 15.98
N MET A 94 -15.72 -15.89 14.96
CA MET A 94 -14.31 -16.01 14.56
C MET A 94 -13.49 -15.12 15.51
N SER A 95 -12.41 -15.65 16.08
CA SER A 95 -11.45 -14.86 16.86
C SER A 95 -11.05 -13.61 16.08
N LYS A 96 -11.03 -12.45 16.75
CA LYS A 96 -10.64 -11.17 16.17
C LYS A 96 -9.25 -11.29 15.53
N ARG A 97 -9.08 -10.75 14.35
CA ARG A 97 -7.81 -10.75 13.63
C ARG A 97 -7.41 -9.34 13.31
N VAL A 98 -6.15 -9.02 13.54
CA VAL A 98 -5.54 -7.72 13.25
C VAL A 98 -4.20 -7.92 12.57
N ILE A 99 -3.77 -6.92 11.79
CA ILE A 99 -2.45 -6.88 11.16
C ILE A 99 -1.67 -5.74 11.79
N ILE A 100 -0.52 -6.06 12.38
CA ILE A 100 0.44 -5.11 12.93
C ILE A 100 1.53 -4.91 11.89
N GLY A 101 1.77 -3.67 11.46
CA GLY A 101 2.91 -3.32 10.62
C GLY A 101 4.00 -2.67 11.43
N THR A 102 5.26 -3.08 11.25
CA THR A 102 6.40 -2.33 11.78
C THR A 102 6.71 -1.13 10.89
N ALA A 103 7.25 -0.06 11.46
CA ALA A 103 7.83 1.05 10.72
C ALA A 103 8.94 1.69 11.54
N GLY A 104 9.81 2.47 10.90
CA GLY A 104 10.96 3.10 11.55
C GLY A 104 12.22 2.99 10.69
N HIS A 105 13.28 3.67 11.14
CA HIS A 105 14.56 3.72 10.42
C HIS A 105 15.20 2.34 10.27
N ILE A 106 16.14 2.22 9.31
CA ILE A 106 17.07 1.08 9.26
C ILE A 106 17.81 1.00 10.60
N ASP A 107 18.21 -0.17 11.03
CA ASP A 107 18.97 -0.43 12.27
C ASP A 107 18.26 -0.08 13.59
N HIS A 108 17.03 0.43 13.60
CA HIS A 108 16.23 0.61 14.81
C HIS A 108 15.76 -0.71 15.44
N GLY A 109 16.11 -1.85 14.83
CA GLY A 109 15.87 -3.18 15.40
C GLY A 109 14.43 -3.70 15.21
N LYS A 110 13.74 -3.32 14.13
CA LYS A 110 12.37 -3.79 13.82
C LYS A 110 12.28 -5.31 13.78
N SER A 111 13.09 -5.96 12.93
CA SER A 111 13.10 -7.42 12.77
C SER A 111 13.54 -8.14 14.05
N ALA A 112 14.53 -7.58 14.77
CA ALA A 112 14.95 -8.09 16.07
C ALA A 112 13.80 -8.05 17.10
N LEU A 113 13.05 -6.94 17.12
CA LEU A 113 11.89 -6.79 18.01
C LEU A 113 10.76 -7.76 17.65
N VAL A 114 10.45 -7.93 16.37
CA VAL A 114 9.48 -8.94 15.90
C VAL A 114 9.91 -10.34 16.33
N ARG A 115 11.18 -10.68 16.15
CA ARG A 115 11.74 -11.98 16.59
C ARG A 115 11.65 -12.15 18.11
N ALA A 116 11.96 -11.13 18.90
CA ALA A 116 11.87 -11.18 20.35
C ALA A 116 10.42 -11.36 20.84
N LEU A 117 9.44 -10.71 20.18
CA LEU A 117 8.02 -10.83 20.51
C LEU A 117 7.42 -12.20 20.15
N THR A 118 7.85 -12.80 19.03
CA THR A 118 7.15 -13.93 18.42
C THR A 118 7.95 -15.24 18.42
N GLY A 119 9.24 -15.18 18.63
CA GLY A 119 10.17 -16.30 18.41
C GLY A 119 10.40 -16.64 16.93
N ILE A 120 9.75 -15.91 16.00
CA ILE A 120 9.85 -16.13 14.55
C ILE A 120 10.80 -15.12 13.96
N ASP A 121 11.81 -15.60 13.21
CA ASP A 121 12.72 -14.74 12.45
C ASP A 121 12.03 -14.26 11.17
N PRO A 122 11.71 -12.95 11.02
CA PRO A 122 11.06 -12.43 9.84
C PRO A 122 11.99 -12.37 8.63
N ASP A 123 13.32 -12.28 8.83
CA ASP A 123 14.32 -12.19 7.78
C ASP A 123 14.62 -13.58 7.21
N ARG A 124 14.25 -13.82 5.97
CA ARG A 124 14.31 -15.16 5.32
C ARG A 124 15.42 -15.28 4.30
N LEU A 125 15.83 -14.17 3.69
CA LEU A 125 16.87 -14.17 2.67
C LEU A 125 18.25 -14.26 3.32
N LYS A 126 19.16 -15.01 2.69
CA LYS A 126 20.55 -15.06 3.13
C LYS A 126 21.19 -13.67 3.11
N GLU A 127 20.89 -12.89 2.08
CA GLU A 127 21.36 -11.51 1.93
C GLU A 127 20.89 -10.57 3.06
N GLU A 128 19.66 -10.77 3.56
CA GLU A 128 19.15 -10.03 4.72
C GLU A 128 19.98 -10.32 5.96
N LYS A 129 20.27 -11.60 6.20
CA LYS A 129 21.08 -12.05 7.34
C LYS A 129 22.55 -11.63 7.25
N GLU A 130 23.11 -11.65 6.05
CA GLU A 130 24.51 -11.24 5.81
C GLU A 130 24.69 -9.72 5.93
N ARG A 131 23.70 -8.95 5.48
CA ARG A 131 23.76 -7.48 5.49
C ARG A 131 23.14 -6.85 6.72
N GLY A 132 22.38 -7.61 7.53
CA GLY A 132 21.63 -7.10 8.68
C GLY A 132 20.46 -6.17 8.33
N ILE A 133 19.99 -6.18 7.07
CA ILE A 133 18.91 -5.29 6.60
C ILE A 133 17.79 -6.10 5.99
N THR A 134 16.55 -5.77 6.32
CA THR A 134 15.35 -6.34 5.70
C THR A 134 15.18 -5.77 4.28
N ILE A 135 15.08 -6.64 3.30
CA ILE A 135 14.91 -6.29 1.87
C ILE A 135 13.48 -6.57 1.40
N GLU A 136 12.92 -7.71 1.80
CA GLU A 136 11.55 -8.10 1.50
C GLU A 136 10.66 -7.99 2.75
N LEU A 137 9.35 -8.17 2.57
CA LEU A 137 8.42 -8.22 3.71
C LEU A 137 8.71 -9.45 4.56
N GLY A 138 8.99 -9.24 5.83
CA GLY A 138 9.00 -10.27 6.85
C GLY A 138 7.60 -10.53 7.39
N PHE A 139 7.34 -11.74 7.87
CA PHE A 139 6.03 -12.12 8.41
C PHE A 139 6.19 -12.98 9.64
N ALA A 140 5.46 -12.59 10.68
CA ALA A 140 5.33 -13.34 11.92
C ALA A 140 3.87 -13.30 12.39
N HIS A 141 3.56 -13.98 13.48
CA HIS A 141 2.25 -13.96 14.12
C HIS A 141 2.38 -14.06 15.63
N LEU A 142 1.38 -13.49 16.32
CA LEU A 142 1.33 -13.44 17.76
C LEU A 142 -0.12 -13.63 18.21
N ALA A 143 -0.33 -14.50 19.19
CA ALA A 143 -1.59 -14.56 19.94
C ALA A 143 -1.53 -13.55 21.09
N LEU A 144 -2.40 -12.55 21.06
CA LEU A 144 -2.50 -11.55 22.12
C LEU A 144 -3.28 -12.11 23.32
N PRO A 145 -3.07 -11.57 24.56
CA PRO A 145 -3.74 -12.05 25.77
C PRO A 145 -5.26 -12.10 25.69
N SER A 146 -5.89 -11.19 24.95
CA SER A 146 -7.34 -11.17 24.69
C SER A 146 -7.85 -12.32 23.81
N GLY A 147 -6.96 -13.14 23.25
CA GLY A 147 -7.29 -14.14 22.23
C GLY A 147 -7.35 -13.58 20.81
N THR A 148 -7.05 -12.28 20.61
CA THR A 148 -6.90 -11.68 19.29
C THR A 148 -5.68 -12.27 18.58
N LEU A 149 -5.85 -12.69 17.33
CA LEU A 149 -4.75 -13.18 16.50
C LEU A 149 -4.15 -12.01 15.71
N ALA A 150 -2.90 -11.68 15.98
CA ALA A 150 -2.16 -10.62 15.29
C ALA A 150 -1.20 -11.23 14.26
N GLY A 151 -1.41 -10.90 12.97
CA GLY A 151 -0.38 -11.06 11.95
C GLY A 151 0.58 -9.89 12.01
N ILE A 152 1.89 -10.14 11.98
CA ILE A 152 2.90 -9.10 11.97
C ILE A 152 3.54 -9.03 10.59
N VAL A 153 3.57 -7.84 10.01
CA VAL A 153 4.25 -7.52 8.75
C VAL A 153 5.46 -6.67 9.09
N ASP A 154 6.63 -7.24 8.95
CA ASP A 154 7.88 -6.53 9.14
C ASP A 154 8.29 -5.88 7.81
N VAL A 155 8.40 -4.54 7.82
CA VAL A 155 8.68 -3.79 6.60
C VAL A 155 10.13 -3.31 6.56
N PRO A 156 10.75 -3.28 5.36
CA PRO A 156 12.09 -2.74 5.20
C PRO A 156 12.18 -1.29 5.66
N GLY A 157 13.27 -0.96 6.36
CA GLY A 157 13.53 0.40 6.84
C GLY A 157 14.19 1.32 5.81
N HIS A 158 14.82 0.78 4.79
CA HIS A 158 15.63 1.54 3.85
C HIS A 158 14.79 2.20 2.75
N GLU A 159 15.08 3.46 2.40
CA GLU A 159 14.38 4.27 1.38
C GLU A 159 14.24 3.59 0.01
N LYS A 160 15.23 2.77 -0.40
CA LYS A 160 15.17 2.00 -1.65
C LYS A 160 14.03 0.97 -1.68
N PHE A 161 13.53 0.56 -0.52
CA PHE A 161 12.51 -0.46 -0.38
C PHE A 161 11.10 0.09 -0.07
N VAL A 162 10.90 1.38 -0.22
CA VAL A 162 9.60 2.03 0.01
C VAL A 162 8.46 1.34 -0.75
N ARG A 163 8.70 0.89 -2.00
CA ARG A 163 7.72 0.08 -2.74
C ARG A 163 7.28 -1.17 -1.95
N THR A 164 8.21 -1.83 -1.30
CA THR A 164 7.95 -3.00 -0.47
C THR A 164 7.23 -2.61 0.82
N MET A 165 7.62 -1.49 1.42
CA MET A 165 6.98 -0.91 2.59
C MET A 165 5.51 -0.56 2.34
N VAL A 166 5.21 0.15 1.25
CA VAL A 166 3.82 0.50 0.88
C VAL A 166 2.97 -0.74 0.68
N ALA A 167 3.52 -1.76 0.01
CA ALA A 167 2.81 -3.03 -0.18
C ALA A 167 2.53 -3.75 1.14
N GLY A 168 3.45 -3.67 2.10
CA GLY A 168 3.27 -4.22 3.45
C GLY A 168 2.28 -3.42 4.31
N ALA A 169 2.32 -2.10 4.22
CA ALA A 169 1.46 -1.22 4.98
C ALA A 169 -0.01 -1.24 4.51
N ALA A 170 -0.26 -1.62 3.26
CA ALA A 170 -1.61 -1.77 2.75
C ALA A 170 -2.32 -2.96 3.43
N GLY A 171 -3.32 -2.65 4.25
CA GLY A 171 -4.07 -3.64 5.03
C GLY A 171 -3.61 -3.78 6.49
N VAL A 172 -2.61 -3.01 6.93
CA VAL A 172 -2.20 -2.87 8.33
C VAL A 172 -3.28 -2.14 9.11
N ASP A 173 -3.61 -2.68 10.28
CA ASP A 173 -4.59 -2.14 11.20
C ASP A 173 -3.93 -1.32 12.31
N ILE A 174 -2.74 -1.74 12.74
CA ILE A 174 -1.99 -1.17 13.88
C ILE A 174 -0.55 -0.91 13.44
N LEU A 175 -0.09 0.32 13.61
CA LEU A 175 1.31 0.66 13.42
C LEU A 175 2.11 0.42 14.70
N MET A 176 3.17 -0.35 14.62
CA MET A 176 4.23 -0.42 15.63
C MET A 176 5.42 0.41 15.11
N LEU A 177 5.50 1.68 15.53
CA LEU A 177 6.59 2.57 15.15
C LEU A 177 7.79 2.31 16.05
N VAL A 178 8.86 1.76 15.50
CA VAL A 178 10.08 1.40 16.24
C VAL A 178 11.12 2.50 16.09
N ILE A 179 11.54 3.05 17.23
CA ILE A 179 12.56 4.08 17.33
C ILE A 179 13.65 3.56 18.27
N ALA A 180 14.91 3.65 17.86
CA ALA A 180 16.02 3.27 18.72
C ALA A 180 16.37 4.42 19.69
N ALA A 181 16.52 4.12 20.97
CA ALA A 181 16.78 5.10 22.01
C ALA A 181 18.15 5.78 21.84
N ASP A 182 19.13 5.08 21.27
CA ASP A 182 20.48 5.61 21.00
C ASP A 182 20.52 6.58 19.80
N GLU A 183 19.53 6.55 18.90
CA GLU A 183 19.52 7.35 17.67
C GLU A 183 18.36 8.37 17.59
N GLY A 184 17.22 8.09 18.26
CA GLY A 184 16.03 8.94 18.24
C GLY A 184 15.26 8.94 16.92
N VAL A 185 14.58 10.06 16.64
CA VAL A 185 13.70 10.20 15.46
C VAL A 185 14.51 10.52 14.21
N MET A 186 14.67 9.56 13.33
CA MET A 186 15.44 9.64 12.09
C MET A 186 14.56 10.03 10.87
N PRO A 187 15.13 10.51 9.74
CA PRO A 187 14.38 10.94 8.56
C PRO A 187 13.43 9.86 8.01
N GLN A 188 13.86 8.60 7.93
CA GLN A 188 13.01 7.50 7.45
C GLN A 188 11.86 7.20 8.41
N THR A 189 12.02 7.46 9.72
CA THR A 189 10.93 7.35 10.70
C THR A 189 9.80 8.32 10.36
N ARG A 190 10.14 9.55 9.95
CA ARG A 190 9.17 10.57 9.51
C ARG A 190 8.45 10.14 8.23
N GLU A 191 9.19 9.72 7.22
CA GLU A 191 8.66 9.23 5.96
C GLU A 191 7.69 8.05 6.16
N HIS A 192 8.07 7.08 6.99
CA HIS A 192 7.23 5.91 7.29
C HIS A 192 5.93 6.31 8.01
N LEU A 193 5.99 7.24 8.96
CA LEU A 193 4.80 7.74 9.64
C LEU A 193 3.86 8.45 8.66
N ASP A 194 4.39 9.27 7.75
CA ASP A 194 3.61 9.96 6.73
C ASP A 194 2.93 8.95 5.79
N ILE A 195 3.65 7.93 5.31
CA ILE A 195 3.06 6.86 4.49
C ILE A 195 1.91 6.16 5.23
N CYS A 196 2.11 5.80 6.51
CA CYS A 196 1.08 5.14 7.31
C CYS A 196 -0.14 6.04 7.52
N ARG A 197 0.06 7.34 7.76
CA ARG A 197 -1.00 8.35 7.85
C ARG A 197 -1.81 8.41 6.55
N LEU A 198 -1.11 8.48 5.44
CA LEU A 198 -1.69 8.58 4.11
C LEU A 198 -2.45 7.29 3.72
N LEU A 199 -2.00 6.14 4.15
CA LEU A 199 -2.73 4.87 4.01
C LEU A 199 -3.87 4.72 5.03
N SER A 200 -4.15 5.77 5.82
CA SER A 200 -5.22 5.84 6.83
C SER A 200 -5.13 4.77 7.92
N ILE A 201 -3.94 4.40 8.32
CA ILE A 201 -3.73 3.69 9.56
C ILE A 201 -4.08 4.66 10.70
N ARG A 202 -4.92 4.23 11.64
CA ARG A 202 -5.46 5.08 12.70
C ARG A 202 -5.12 4.59 14.10
N HIS A 203 -4.61 3.38 14.24
CA HIS A 203 -4.21 2.79 15.49
C HIS A 203 -2.73 2.49 15.50
N GLY A 204 -2.08 2.65 16.62
CA GLY A 204 -0.67 2.33 16.73
C GLY A 204 -0.10 2.61 18.11
N LEU A 205 1.18 2.32 18.22
CA LEU A 205 2.00 2.63 19.39
C LEU A 205 3.44 2.91 18.93
N VAL A 206 4.23 3.46 19.84
CA VAL A 206 5.68 3.64 19.65
C VAL A 206 6.43 2.66 20.55
N ALA A 207 7.32 1.87 19.96
CA ALA A 207 8.28 1.06 20.68
C ALA A 207 9.64 1.78 20.69
N LEU A 208 10.04 2.31 21.85
CA LEU A 208 11.36 2.88 22.07
C LEU A 208 12.31 1.72 22.37
N ASN A 209 12.99 1.26 21.33
CA ASN A 209 13.85 0.07 21.38
C ASN A 209 15.29 0.43 21.74
N LYS A 210 16.09 -0.58 22.08
CA LYS A 210 17.50 -0.46 22.53
C LYS A 210 17.62 0.36 23.83
N CYS A 211 16.64 0.31 24.74
CA CYS A 211 16.69 1.04 26.01
C CYS A 211 17.85 0.59 26.92
N ASP A 212 18.38 -0.61 26.68
CA ASP A 212 19.58 -1.15 27.35
C ASP A 212 20.89 -0.42 27.03
N LYS A 213 20.89 0.44 26.01
CA LYS A 213 22.10 1.15 25.55
C LYS A 213 22.29 2.55 26.12
N VAL A 214 21.28 3.09 26.78
CA VAL A 214 21.25 4.46 27.24
C VAL A 214 20.76 4.56 28.68
N ASP A 215 21.07 5.66 29.36
CA ASP A 215 20.63 5.91 30.73
C ASP A 215 19.19 6.44 30.80
N GLU A 216 18.67 6.54 32.02
CA GLU A 216 17.29 6.95 32.30
C GLU A 216 17.00 8.42 31.91
N GLU A 217 18.02 9.30 32.06
CA GLU A 217 17.88 10.71 31.71
C GLU A 217 17.71 10.85 30.18
N TRP A 218 18.53 10.14 29.42
CA TRP A 218 18.43 10.10 27.96
C TRP A 218 17.13 9.47 27.47
N LEU A 219 16.68 8.37 28.09
CA LEU A 219 15.38 7.75 27.77
C LEU A 219 14.23 8.74 27.94
N SER A 220 14.23 9.51 29.03
CA SER A 220 13.19 10.49 29.31
C SER A 220 13.19 11.62 28.26
N LEU A 221 14.38 12.07 27.84
CA LEU A 221 14.53 13.07 26.78
C LEU A 221 14.00 12.53 25.43
N GLN A 222 14.34 11.29 25.07
CA GLN A 222 13.86 10.66 23.84
C GLN A 222 12.34 10.49 23.81
N GLU A 223 11.73 10.14 24.94
CA GLU A 223 10.26 10.09 25.03
C GLU A 223 9.61 11.47 24.79
N GLU A 224 10.20 12.52 25.34
CA GLU A 224 9.69 13.88 25.12
C GLU A 224 9.79 14.28 23.64
N GLU A 225 10.91 13.97 22.99
CA GLU A 225 11.10 14.22 21.56
C GLU A 225 10.12 13.41 20.70
N ILE A 226 9.91 12.14 21.03
CA ILE A 226 8.92 11.30 20.36
C ILE A 226 7.53 11.89 20.52
N ARG A 227 7.14 12.31 21.71
CA ARG A 227 5.83 12.95 21.94
C ARG A 227 5.67 14.25 21.15
N LYS A 228 6.72 15.05 21.01
CA LYS A 228 6.74 16.22 20.13
C LYS A 228 6.57 15.84 18.66
N PHE A 229 7.29 14.80 18.24
CA PHE A 229 7.27 14.31 16.86
C PHE A 229 5.90 13.76 16.41
N VAL A 230 5.23 12.98 17.26
CA VAL A 230 3.93 12.38 16.92
C VAL A 230 2.74 13.32 17.11
N ARG A 231 2.95 14.53 17.64
CA ARG A 231 1.89 15.52 17.84
C ARG A 231 1.19 15.86 16.54
N GLY A 232 -0.16 15.91 16.56
CA GLY A 232 -0.97 16.16 15.37
C GLY A 232 -1.09 14.97 14.42
N THR A 233 -0.55 13.80 14.79
CA THR A 233 -0.72 12.55 14.06
C THR A 233 -1.69 11.61 14.79
N PHE A 234 -2.03 10.49 14.19
CA PHE A 234 -2.86 9.45 14.84
C PHE A 234 -2.14 8.74 16.00
N LEU A 235 -0.83 8.98 16.19
CA LEU A 235 -0.04 8.48 17.32
C LEU A 235 0.08 9.49 18.48
N GLN A 236 -0.56 10.64 18.41
CA GLN A 236 -0.43 11.67 19.43
C GLN A 236 -0.68 11.17 20.84
N ASP A 237 -1.75 10.40 21.03
CA ASP A 237 -2.15 9.83 22.32
C ASP A 237 -1.77 8.34 22.44
N ALA A 238 -0.92 7.85 21.53
CA ALA A 238 -0.50 6.46 21.51
C ALA A 238 0.50 6.18 22.66
N PRO A 239 0.49 4.96 23.21
CA PRO A 239 1.48 4.58 24.22
C PRO A 239 2.89 4.55 23.60
N VAL A 240 3.86 5.10 24.33
CA VAL A 240 5.29 4.92 24.10
C VAL A 240 5.77 3.86 25.08
N VAL A 241 6.31 2.75 24.59
CA VAL A 241 6.74 1.61 25.41
C VAL A 241 8.24 1.43 25.24
N ARG A 242 8.97 1.51 26.36
CA ARG A 242 10.42 1.23 26.41
C ARG A 242 10.65 -0.25 26.30
N VAL A 243 11.54 -0.67 25.43
CA VAL A 243 11.85 -2.09 25.21
C VAL A 243 13.33 -2.29 24.84
N SER A 244 13.82 -3.47 25.08
CA SER A 244 15.06 -3.96 24.50
C SER A 244 14.80 -5.32 23.85
N ALA A 245 14.92 -5.36 22.52
CA ALA A 245 14.85 -6.62 21.77
C ALA A 245 16.02 -7.57 22.10
N ALA A 246 17.12 -7.03 22.63
CA ALA A 246 18.32 -7.79 22.97
C ALA A 246 18.21 -8.49 24.34
N THR A 247 17.73 -7.75 25.36
CA THR A 247 17.62 -8.26 26.74
C THR A 247 16.25 -8.86 27.06
N GLY A 248 15.22 -8.53 26.29
CA GLY A 248 13.84 -8.91 26.55
C GLY A 248 13.09 -7.95 27.49
N GLU A 249 13.76 -6.91 27.97
CA GLU A 249 13.14 -5.90 28.83
C GLU A 249 11.97 -5.21 28.14
N GLY A 250 10.87 -4.98 28.88
CA GLY A 250 9.69 -4.26 28.40
C GLY A 250 8.79 -5.03 27.42
N LEU A 251 9.17 -6.24 26.96
CA LEU A 251 8.38 -6.99 25.97
C LEU A 251 6.98 -7.34 26.45
N SER A 252 6.82 -7.71 27.72
CA SER A 252 5.50 -8.00 28.31
C SER A 252 4.60 -6.76 28.32
N GLY A 253 5.16 -5.59 28.63
CA GLY A 253 4.48 -4.30 28.54
C GLY A 253 4.08 -3.94 27.11
N LEU A 254 4.93 -4.25 26.14
CA LEU A 254 4.65 -4.03 24.72
C LEU A 254 3.51 -4.94 24.23
N ILE A 255 3.50 -6.22 24.63
CA ILE A 255 2.40 -7.15 24.30
C ILE A 255 1.08 -6.65 24.91
N ALA A 256 1.08 -6.21 26.17
CA ALA A 256 -0.12 -5.66 26.81
C ALA A 256 -0.60 -4.36 26.14
N ALA A 257 0.31 -3.49 25.68
CA ALA A 257 -0.03 -2.30 24.93
C ALA A 257 -0.61 -2.63 23.56
N LEU A 258 -0.01 -3.57 22.83
CA LEU A 258 -0.54 -4.09 21.54
C LEU A 258 -1.95 -4.66 21.71
N ASP A 259 -2.20 -5.44 22.77
CA ASP A 259 -3.50 -6.03 23.04
C ASP A 259 -4.57 -4.96 23.30
N ARG A 260 -4.22 -3.93 24.08
CA ARG A 260 -5.11 -2.79 24.34
C ARG A 260 -5.43 -2.04 23.05
N VAL A 261 -4.43 -1.71 22.22
CA VAL A 261 -4.63 -1.05 20.93
C VAL A 261 -5.46 -1.92 20.00
N ALA A 262 -5.19 -3.23 19.96
CA ALA A 262 -5.98 -4.19 19.17
C ALA A 262 -7.44 -4.22 19.60
N GLY A 263 -7.74 -4.01 20.89
CA GLY A 263 -9.10 -3.86 21.40
C GLY A 263 -9.91 -2.78 20.68
N GLY A 264 -9.28 -1.65 20.34
CA GLY A 264 -9.90 -0.51 19.66
C GLY A 264 -10.07 -0.67 18.14
N VAL A 265 -9.43 -1.64 17.51
CA VAL A 265 -9.53 -1.86 16.06
C VAL A 265 -10.89 -2.51 15.74
N ALA A 266 -11.60 -1.97 14.74
CA ALA A 266 -12.82 -2.58 14.23
C ALA A 266 -12.51 -3.92 13.54
N GLY A 267 -13.37 -4.91 13.72
CA GLY A 267 -13.26 -6.18 13.01
C GLY A 267 -13.43 -5.99 11.51
N LYS A 268 -12.68 -6.74 10.71
CA LYS A 268 -12.86 -6.75 9.25
C LYS A 268 -14.13 -7.48 8.88
N ASP A 269 -14.90 -6.90 7.95
CA ASP A 269 -16.18 -7.46 7.52
C ASP A 269 -15.95 -8.67 6.58
N PRO A 270 -16.36 -9.87 6.98
CA PRO A 270 -16.24 -11.07 6.16
C PRO A 270 -17.27 -11.10 5.01
N SER A 271 -18.28 -10.23 5.00
CA SER A 271 -19.31 -10.17 3.95
C SER A 271 -18.85 -9.39 2.70
N LEU A 272 -17.74 -8.65 2.80
CA LEU A 272 -17.16 -7.94 1.67
C LEU A 272 -16.69 -8.91 0.58
N PHE A 273 -16.52 -8.37 -0.62
CA PHE A 273 -15.93 -9.13 -1.73
C PHE A 273 -14.58 -9.70 -1.33
N PHE A 274 -14.41 -11.00 -1.57
CA PHE A 274 -13.11 -11.63 -1.41
C PHE A 274 -12.08 -10.96 -2.32
N ARG A 275 -10.99 -10.49 -1.71
CA ARG A 275 -9.86 -9.90 -2.42
C ARG A 275 -8.55 -10.20 -1.71
N LEU A 276 -7.64 -10.85 -2.44
CA LEU A 276 -6.28 -11.15 -1.96
C LEU A 276 -5.26 -10.58 -2.95
N PRO A 277 -4.65 -9.42 -2.66
CA PRO A 277 -3.51 -8.93 -3.43
C PRO A 277 -2.31 -9.86 -3.26
N VAL A 278 -1.74 -10.33 -4.37
CA VAL A 278 -0.63 -11.28 -4.39
C VAL A 278 0.68 -10.54 -4.14
N ASP A 279 1.39 -10.91 -3.07
CA ASP A 279 2.72 -10.38 -2.77
C ASP A 279 3.85 -11.28 -3.30
N ARG A 280 3.64 -12.60 -3.34
CA ARG A 280 4.59 -13.57 -3.88
C ARG A 280 3.86 -14.71 -4.58
N ALA A 281 4.52 -15.25 -5.62
CA ALA A 281 4.13 -16.49 -6.27
C ALA A 281 5.36 -17.39 -6.42
N PHE A 282 5.19 -18.67 -6.14
CA PHE A 282 6.27 -19.66 -6.28
C PHE A 282 5.68 -21.02 -6.66
N SER A 283 6.48 -21.82 -7.35
CA SER A 283 6.12 -23.19 -7.69
C SER A 283 6.67 -24.16 -6.63
N MET A 284 5.82 -25.06 -6.16
CA MET A 284 6.21 -26.13 -5.26
C MET A 284 6.17 -27.47 -5.99
N LYS A 285 7.26 -28.23 -5.95
CA LYS A 285 7.35 -29.54 -6.59
C LYS A 285 6.23 -30.45 -6.07
N GLY A 286 5.40 -30.98 -6.98
CA GLY A 286 4.24 -31.84 -6.67
C GLY A 286 2.96 -31.09 -6.26
N PHE A 287 3.03 -29.81 -5.92
CA PHE A 287 1.86 -29.03 -5.48
C PHE A 287 1.40 -27.98 -6.50
N GLY A 288 2.25 -27.59 -7.45
CA GLY A 288 1.95 -26.55 -8.44
C GLY A 288 2.23 -25.15 -7.92
N THR A 289 1.49 -24.16 -8.40
CA THR A 289 1.69 -22.76 -8.06
C THR A 289 0.99 -22.41 -6.75
N VAL A 290 1.77 -21.80 -5.85
CA VAL A 290 1.29 -21.24 -4.58
C VAL A 290 1.49 -19.73 -4.62
N VAL A 291 0.43 -18.99 -4.36
CA VAL A 291 0.48 -17.54 -4.19
C VAL A 291 0.27 -17.18 -2.73
N THR A 292 0.89 -16.11 -2.27
CA THR A 292 0.68 -15.58 -0.94
C THR A 292 0.22 -14.14 -0.99
N GLY A 293 -0.58 -13.75 -0.02
CA GLY A 293 -1.09 -12.40 0.14
C GLY A 293 -1.90 -12.26 1.42
N THR A 294 -2.25 -11.04 1.77
CA THR A 294 -3.15 -10.76 2.89
C THR A 294 -4.56 -10.53 2.37
N LEU A 295 -5.54 -11.27 2.88
CA LEU A 295 -6.93 -11.01 2.55
C LEU A 295 -7.36 -9.64 3.09
N VAL A 296 -7.70 -8.73 2.19
CA VAL A 296 -8.17 -7.39 2.57
C VAL A 296 -9.68 -7.34 2.77
N GLY A 297 -10.42 -8.29 2.22
CA GLY A 297 -11.88 -8.42 2.38
C GLY A 297 -12.36 -9.85 2.13
N GLY A 298 -13.55 -10.19 2.64
CA GLY A 298 -14.22 -11.46 2.41
C GLY A 298 -13.57 -12.67 3.07
N ALA A 299 -13.94 -13.83 2.57
CA ALA A 299 -13.40 -15.12 2.98
C ALA A 299 -13.33 -16.08 1.80
N ILE A 300 -12.42 -17.07 1.89
CA ILE A 300 -12.24 -18.14 0.89
C ILE A 300 -12.17 -19.49 1.55
N ARG A 301 -12.49 -20.52 0.76
CA ARG A 301 -12.45 -21.94 1.17
C ARG A 301 -11.73 -22.81 0.15
N VAL A 302 -11.20 -23.92 0.63
CA VAL A 302 -10.68 -24.97 -0.25
C VAL A 302 -11.78 -25.45 -1.18
N GLY A 303 -11.43 -25.67 -2.46
CA GLY A 303 -12.37 -26.10 -3.49
C GLY A 303 -13.12 -24.98 -4.22
N GLU A 304 -13.12 -23.74 -3.71
CA GLU A 304 -13.71 -22.59 -4.41
C GLU A 304 -12.92 -22.24 -5.68
N GLU A 305 -13.63 -21.65 -6.65
CA GLU A 305 -13.02 -21.08 -7.85
C GLU A 305 -12.62 -19.62 -7.59
N VAL A 306 -11.44 -19.24 -8.07
CA VAL A 306 -10.89 -17.89 -8.02
C VAL A 306 -10.38 -17.46 -9.38
N GLN A 307 -10.46 -16.18 -9.65
CA GLN A 307 -9.89 -15.55 -10.83
C GLN A 307 -8.64 -14.76 -10.46
N VAL A 308 -7.60 -14.88 -11.27
CA VAL A 308 -6.37 -14.09 -11.15
C VAL A 308 -6.49 -12.85 -12.02
N LEU A 309 -6.66 -11.69 -11.45
CA LEU A 309 -6.73 -10.43 -12.19
C LEU A 309 -5.36 -9.71 -12.17
N PRO A 310 -5.06 -8.88 -13.21
CA PRO A 310 -5.94 -8.44 -14.29
C PRO A 310 -6.10 -9.42 -15.46
N ARG A 311 -5.18 -10.36 -15.69
CA ARG A 311 -5.12 -11.11 -16.95
C ARG A 311 -4.95 -12.62 -16.78
N GLY A 312 -5.03 -13.10 -15.57
CA GLY A 312 -4.84 -14.51 -15.29
C GLY A 312 -6.09 -15.38 -15.46
N PRO A 313 -5.90 -16.69 -15.37
CA PRO A 313 -6.98 -17.66 -15.52
C PRO A 313 -7.92 -17.71 -14.32
N VAL A 314 -9.06 -18.36 -14.51
CA VAL A 314 -9.85 -18.92 -13.42
C VAL A 314 -9.20 -20.23 -12.97
N ALA A 315 -9.07 -20.41 -11.67
CA ALA A 315 -8.43 -21.57 -11.07
C ALA A 315 -9.19 -22.05 -9.83
N ARG A 316 -9.05 -23.34 -9.52
CA ARG A 316 -9.60 -23.92 -8.29
C ARG A 316 -8.58 -23.90 -7.17
N ILE A 317 -9.01 -23.58 -5.95
CA ILE A 317 -8.19 -23.64 -4.76
C ILE A 317 -8.02 -25.11 -4.34
N ARG A 318 -6.79 -25.64 -4.40
CA ARG A 318 -6.45 -27.01 -3.94
C ARG A 318 -6.20 -27.07 -2.44
N GLY A 319 -5.76 -25.97 -1.84
CA GLY A 319 -5.44 -25.91 -0.43
C GLY A 319 -5.12 -24.50 0.02
N LEU A 320 -5.31 -24.28 1.30
CA LEU A 320 -5.01 -23.03 1.99
C LEU A 320 -4.04 -23.30 3.15
N GLN A 321 -3.15 -22.34 3.41
CA GLN A 321 -2.30 -22.37 4.61
C GLN A 321 -2.28 -21.00 5.27
N VAL A 322 -2.39 -21.01 6.58
CA VAL A 322 -2.27 -19.83 7.44
C VAL A 322 -1.27 -20.17 8.55
N HIS A 323 -0.30 -19.28 8.78
CA HIS A 323 0.76 -19.48 9.78
C HIS A 323 1.52 -20.82 9.62
N GLY A 324 1.70 -21.27 8.38
CA GLY A 324 2.40 -22.53 8.07
C GLY A 324 1.56 -23.80 8.23
N GLY A 325 0.35 -23.72 8.76
CA GLY A 325 -0.57 -24.85 8.92
C GLY A 325 -1.67 -24.88 7.84
N PRO A 326 -2.15 -26.07 7.41
CA PRO A 326 -3.27 -26.19 6.48
C PRO A 326 -4.57 -25.75 7.17
N VAL A 327 -5.46 -25.11 6.41
CA VAL A 327 -6.78 -24.67 6.86
C VAL A 327 -7.81 -24.89 5.76
N GLU A 328 -9.08 -25.15 6.15
CA GLU A 328 -10.21 -25.30 5.21
C GLU A 328 -10.73 -23.94 4.70
N SER A 329 -10.55 -22.87 5.50
CA SER A 329 -11.01 -21.54 5.13
C SER A 329 -10.11 -20.45 5.71
N SER A 330 -10.08 -19.29 5.05
CA SER A 330 -9.37 -18.11 5.53
C SER A 330 -10.21 -16.86 5.29
N GLY A 331 -10.10 -15.88 6.19
CA GLY A 331 -10.89 -14.65 6.16
C GLY A 331 -10.04 -13.38 6.16
N ALA A 332 -10.71 -12.25 5.97
CA ALA A 332 -10.09 -10.93 5.95
C ALA A 332 -9.19 -10.69 7.18
N GLY A 333 -8.08 -9.98 6.97
CA GLY A 333 -7.07 -9.76 8.01
C GLY A 333 -6.12 -10.92 8.22
N THR A 334 -6.11 -11.92 7.32
CA THR A 334 -5.23 -13.08 7.43
C THR A 334 -4.28 -13.16 6.24
N ARG A 335 -3.00 -13.32 6.53
CA ARG A 335 -2.04 -13.70 5.50
C ARG A 335 -2.20 -15.16 5.15
N THR A 336 -2.49 -15.43 3.90
CA THR A 336 -2.85 -16.75 3.41
C THR A 336 -1.99 -17.16 2.24
N ALA A 337 -1.52 -18.41 2.24
CA ALA A 337 -0.99 -19.08 1.07
C ALA A 337 -2.11 -19.87 0.40
N VAL A 338 -2.26 -19.66 -0.89
CA VAL A 338 -3.30 -20.27 -1.73
C VAL A 338 -2.65 -21.12 -2.80
N ASN A 339 -2.90 -22.41 -2.77
CA ASN A 339 -2.46 -23.34 -3.80
C ASN A 339 -3.50 -23.38 -4.94
N LEU A 340 -3.08 -22.98 -6.14
CA LEU A 340 -3.92 -22.86 -7.33
C LEU A 340 -3.71 -24.06 -8.26
N GLN A 341 -4.80 -24.68 -8.70
CA GLN A 341 -4.78 -25.80 -9.60
C GLN A 341 -4.61 -25.33 -11.05
N GLY A 342 -3.61 -25.91 -11.76
CA GLY A 342 -3.47 -25.70 -13.20
C GLY A 342 -3.03 -24.30 -13.63
N VAL A 343 -2.45 -23.51 -12.70
CA VAL A 343 -1.95 -22.16 -12.97
C VAL A 343 -0.44 -22.15 -12.99
N GLU A 344 0.14 -21.51 -13.97
CA GLU A 344 1.58 -21.26 -14.05
C GLU A 344 1.96 -20.05 -13.18
N LYS A 345 3.16 -20.08 -12.59
CA LYS A 345 3.65 -19.01 -11.74
C LYS A 345 3.67 -17.65 -12.46
N GLU A 346 4.03 -17.65 -13.72
CA GLU A 346 4.14 -16.48 -14.60
C GLU A 346 2.80 -15.78 -14.80
N SER A 347 1.69 -16.50 -14.67
CA SER A 347 0.33 -15.95 -14.74
C SER A 347 -0.14 -15.28 -13.45
N THR A 348 0.67 -15.36 -12.39
CA THR A 348 0.35 -14.79 -11.06
C THR A 348 1.44 -13.87 -10.54
N PRO A 349 1.89 -12.85 -11.30
CA PRO A 349 2.95 -11.97 -10.86
C PRO A 349 2.53 -11.18 -9.61
N ARG A 350 3.51 -10.65 -8.87
CA ARG A 350 3.25 -9.68 -7.80
C ARG A 350 2.43 -8.52 -8.34
N GLY A 351 1.40 -8.11 -7.60
CA GLY A 351 0.45 -7.09 -8.04
C GLY A 351 -0.84 -7.65 -8.64
N SER A 352 -0.88 -8.96 -8.93
CA SER A 352 -2.12 -9.66 -9.23
C SER A 352 -3.06 -9.67 -8.02
N VAL A 353 -4.35 -9.86 -8.28
CA VAL A 353 -5.39 -9.95 -7.25
C VAL A 353 -6.20 -11.21 -7.47
N LEU A 354 -6.33 -12.04 -6.43
CA LEU A 354 -7.30 -13.11 -6.44
C LEU A 354 -8.67 -12.59 -5.98
N CYS A 355 -9.70 -12.92 -6.72
CA CYS A 355 -11.10 -12.64 -6.40
C CYS A 355 -12.00 -13.77 -6.88
N ARG A 356 -13.30 -13.75 -6.53
CA ARG A 356 -14.28 -14.63 -7.16
C ARG A 356 -14.47 -14.26 -8.63
N PRO A 357 -14.64 -15.23 -9.54
CA PRO A 357 -14.88 -14.94 -10.95
C PRO A 357 -16.03 -13.97 -11.16
N GLY A 358 -15.83 -12.98 -12.04
CA GLY A 358 -16.86 -11.98 -12.39
C GLY A 358 -17.20 -10.94 -11.34
N THR A 359 -16.51 -10.90 -10.18
CA THR A 359 -16.84 -9.94 -9.11
C THR A 359 -16.09 -8.61 -9.23
N LEU A 360 -14.90 -8.62 -9.82
CA LEU A 360 -14.05 -7.44 -9.95
C LEU A 360 -13.65 -7.23 -11.41
N VAL A 361 -13.47 -5.98 -11.80
CA VAL A 361 -13.09 -5.60 -13.16
C VAL A 361 -11.77 -4.83 -13.11
N PRO A 362 -10.76 -5.22 -13.90
CA PRO A 362 -9.52 -4.47 -14.03
C PRO A 362 -9.76 -3.10 -14.70
N THR A 363 -8.96 -2.12 -14.33
CA THR A 363 -9.01 -0.79 -14.91
C THR A 363 -7.61 -0.23 -15.14
N ARG A 364 -7.50 0.68 -16.12
CA ARG A 364 -6.32 1.55 -16.34
C ARG A 364 -6.56 2.97 -15.92
N THR A 365 -7.78 3.31 -15.53
CA THR A 365 -8.13 4.69 -15.16
C THR A 365 -8.93 4.72 -13.89
N ALA A 366 -8.67 5.71 -13.04
CA ALA A 366 -9.46 5.95 -11.84
C ALA A 366 -9.64 7.44 -11.61
N GLU A 367 -10.85 7.81 -11.18
CA GLU A 367 -11.15 9.14 -10.65
C GLU A 367 -10.75 9.18 -9.19
N VAL A 368 -10.03 10.23 -8.81
CA VAL A 368 -9.30 10.23 -7.56
C VAL A 368 -9.32 11.60 -6.89
N PHE A 369 -9.23 11.60 -5.56
CA PHE A 369 -8.94 12.79 -4.77
C PHE A 369 -7.51 12.70 -4.26
N LEU A 370 -6.70 13.72 -4.54
CA LEU A 370 -5.29 13.77 -4.19
C LEU A 370 -5.07 14.72 -3.02
N GLU A 371 -4.33 14.25 -2.00
CA GLU A 371 -3.76 15.06 -0.93
C GLU A 371 -2.25 15.17 -1.17
N TYR A 372 -1.73 16.39 -1.21
CA TYR A 372 -0.32 16.63 -1.46
C TYR A 372 0.40 17.02 -0.18
N LEU A 373 1.51 16.33 0.12
CA LEU A 373 2.23 16.56 1.38
C LEU A 373 2.75 18.00 1.49
N PRO A 374 2.65 18.63 2.68
CA PRO A 374 3.11 20.00 2.89
C PRO A 374 4.62 20.20 2.69
N LEU A 375 5.40 19.14 2.95
CA LEU A 375 6.88 19.16 2.80
C LEU A 375 7.36 18.90 1.36
N ALA A 376 6.46 18.78 0.40
CA ALA A 376 6.85 18.61 -0.99
C ALA A 376 7.61 19.85 -1.50
N PRO A 377 8.74 19.68 -2.22
CA PRO A 377 9.61 20.79 -2.59
C PRO A 377 9.05 21.69 -3.71
N ARG A 378 8.06 21.22 -4.46
CA ARG A 378 7.48 21.95 -5.61
C ARG A 378 6.03 21.52 -5.86
N PRO A 379 5.20 22.34 -6.52
CA PRO A 379 3.81 21.98 -6.84
C PRO A 379 3.73 20.75 -7.73
N LEU A 380 2.66 19.98 -7.57
CA LEU A 380 2.30 18.90 -8.48
C LEU A 380 1.65 19.49 -9.73
N LYS A 381 2.32 19.39 -10.85
CA LYS A 381 1.83 19.89 -12.14
C LYS A 381 0.87 18.90 -12.81
N ASN A 382 -0.10 19.45 -13.56
CA ASN A 382 -0.96 18.65 -14.42
C ASN A 382 -0.14 17.84 -15.43
N ARG A 383 -0.59 16.64 -15.75
CA ARG A 383 0.07 15.64 -16.61
C ARG A 383 1.39 15.09 -16.06
N ALA A 384 1.68 15.28 -14.78
CA ALA A 384 2.84 14.68 -14.14
C ALA A 384 2.82 13.15 -14.28
N GLN A 385 4.00 12.58 -14.50
CA GLN A 385 4.21 11.14 -14.51
C GLN A 385 4.85 10.72 -13.19
N LEU A 386 4.22 9.78 -12.50
CA LEU A 386 4.57 9.37 -11.14
C LEU A 386 4.55 7.85 -11.02
N SER A 387 5.24 7.32 -10.04
CA SER A 387 5.11 5.91 -9.63
C SER A 387 3.84 5.75 -8.80
N PHE A 388 2.96 4.86 -9.22
CA PHE A 388 1.74 4.48 -8.52
C PHE A 388 1.96 3.20 -7.72
N HIS A 389 1.50 3.20 -6.47
CA HIS A 389 1.59 2.07 -5.56
C HIS A 389 0.25 1.86 -4.85
N ALA A 390 -0.39 0.71 -5.08
CA ALA A 390 -1.62 0.30 -4.40
C ALA A 390 -1.53 -1.18 -4.03
N PHE A 391 -1.71 -1.51 -2.75
CA PHE A 391 -1.48 -2.86 -2.26
C PHE A 391 -0.12 -3.41 -2.74
N THR A 392 -0.15 -4.50 -3.51
CA THR A 392 1.07 -5.12 -4.06
C THR A 392 1.42 -4.66 -5.47
N ALA A 393 0.51 -3.92 -6.12
CA ALA A 393 0.72 -3.36 -7.46
C ALA A 393 1.63 -2.13 -7.43
N SER A 394 2.49 -2.01 -8.44
CA SER A 394 3.38 -0.86 -8.62
C SER A 394 3.67 -0.65 -10.09
N MET A 395 3.33 0.53 -10.61
CA MET A 395 3.47 0.88 -12.03
C MET A 395 3.57 2.39 -12.22
N LEU A 396 3.75 2.85 -13.44
CA LEU A 396 3.68 4.27 -13.77
C LEU A 396 2.24 4.73 -13.91
N ALA A 397 1.98 5.97 -13.49
CA ALA A 397 0.72 6.67 -13.68
C ALA A 397 0.94 8.06 -14.22
N ARG A 398 0.03 8.53 -15.07
CA ARG A 398 -0.09 9.94 -15.46
C ARG A 398 -1.27 10.56 -14.73
N VAL A 399 -1.05 11.71 -14.11
CA VAL A 399 -2.06 12.46 -13.35
C VAL A 399 -2.65 13.55 -14.20
N LEU A 400 -3.97 13.61 -14.33
CA LEU A 400 -4.71 14.68 -14.97
C LEU A 400 -5.53 15.41 -13.92
N LEU A 401 -5.13 16.61 -13.55
CA LEU A 401 -5.80 17.43 -12.55
C LEU A 401 -7.09 18.05 -13.12
N TYR A 402 -8.14 18.15 -12.31
CA TYR A 402 -9.38 18.81 -12.66
C TYR A 402 -9.44 20.24 -12.11
N GLY A 403 -9.77 21.18 -12.98
CA GLY A 403 -10.03 22.58 -12.61
C GLY A 403 -8.78 23.38 -12.19
N THR A 404 -7.58 22.78 -12.21
CA THR A 404 -6.33 23.47 -11.86
C THR A 404 -5.16 22.99 -12.71
N ALA A 405 -4.17 23.85 -12.90
CA ALA A 405 -2.93 23.50 -13.58
C ALA A 405 -1.93 22.79 -12.65
N GLU A 406 -2.03 23.01 -11.35
CA GLU A 406 -1.15 22.41 -10.35
C GLU A 406 -1.82 22.35 -8.97
N ILE A 407 -1.30 21.48 -8.09
CA ILE A 407 -1.63 21.40 -6.67
C ILE A 407 -0.41 21.85 -5.88
N PRO A 408 -0.49 22.93 -5.06
CA PRO A 408 0.62 23.36 -4.22
C PRO A 408 0.90 22.37 -3.08
N PRO A 409 2.12 22.39 -2.48
CA PRO A 409 2.40 21.64 -1.27
C PRO A 409 1.36 21.92 -0.17
N GLY A 410 0.88 20.86 0.49
CA GLY A 410 -0.22 20.93 1.47
C GLY A 410 -1.62 21.08 0.86
N GLY A 411 -1.73 21.23 -0.45
CA GLY A 411 -3.01 21.31 -1.16
C GLY A 411 -3.63 19.96 -1.46
N SER A 412 -4.83 20.01 -2.04
CA SER A 412 -5.57 18.82 -2.47
C SER A 412 -6.39 19.12 -3.71
N GLY A 413 -6.84 18.08 -4.42
CA GLY A 413 -7.68 18.27 -5.60
C GLY A 413 -8.14 16.95 -6.22
N HIS A 414 -9.15 17.06 -7.09
CA HIS A 414 -9.62 15.93 -7.88
C HIS A 414 -8.75 15.73 -9.12
N ALA A 415 -8.55 14.47 -9.47
CA ALA A 415 -7.77 14.11 -10.65
C ALA A 415 -8.27 12.81 -11.26
N ARG A 416 -7.89 12.58 -12.51
CA ARG A 416 -7.92 11.27 -13.15
C ARG A 416 -6.49 10.75 -13.23
N ILE A 417 -6.29 9.50 -12.86
CA ILE A 417 -5.04 8.80 -13.11
C ILE A 417 -5.19 7.84 -14.29
N HIS A 418 -4.17 7.80 -15.14
CA HIS A 418 -4.02 6.80 -16.19
C HIS A 418 -2.83 5.92 -15.86
N LEU A 419 -3.07 4.64 -15.68
CA LEU A 419 -2.08 3.61 -15.36
C LEU A 419 -1.51 3.02 -16.65
N VAL A 420 -0.22 2.69 -16.65
CA VAL A 420 0.43 2.01 -17.78
C VAL A 420 -0.11 0.59 -17.96
N GLU A 421 -0.45 -0.07 -16.86
CA GLU A 421 -1.01 -1.42 -16.86
C GLU A 421 -2.37 -1.44 -16.17
N GLU A 422 -3.13 -2.51 -16.42
CA GLU A 422 -4.39 -2.76 -15.72
C GLU A 422 -4.13 -3.21 -14.29
N THR A 423 -4.97 -2.75 -13.38
CA THR A 423 -4.99 -3.22 -11.99
C THR A 423 -6.43 -3.22 -11.47
N VAL A 424 -6.64 -3.80 -10.31
CA VAL A 424 -7.95 -3.82 -9.64
C VAL A 424 -7.99 -2.73 -8.60
N LEU A 425 -8.88 -1.76 -8.79
CA LEU A 425 -9.16 -0.68 -7.85
C LEU A 425 -10.64 -0.64 -7.53
N LEU A 426 -10.96 -0.42 -6.26
CA LEU A 426 -12.31 -0.24 -5.76
C LEU A 426 -12.45 1.13 -5.10
N GLY A 427 -13.67 1.66 -5.07
CA GLY A 427 -13.98 2.82 -4.25
C GLY A 427 -13.61 2.54 -2.78
N GLY A 428 -12.84 3.42 -2.16
CA GLY A 428 -12.30 3.19 -0.81
C GLY A 428 -10.83 2.76 -0.78
N ASP A 429 -10.26 2.31 -1.88
CA ASP A 429 -8.84 1.92 -1.93
C ASP A 429 -7.92 3.12 -1.76
N ARG A 430 -6.84 2.91 -1.01
CA ARG A 430 -5.76 3.86 -0.81
C ARG A 430 -4.58 3.51 -1.69
N PHE A 431 -3.94 4.55 -2.22
CA PHE A 431 -2.71 4.39 -2.97
C PHE A 431 -1.75 5.56 -2.74
N ILE A 432 -0.52 5.37 -3.14
CA ILE A 432 0.52 6.38 -3.06
C ILE A 432 1.04 6.67 -4.47
N LEU A 433 1.18 7.96 -4.78
CA LEU A 433 1.92 8.44 -5.92
C LEU A 433 3.28 8.96 -5.45
N ARG A 434 4.36 8.53 -6.08
CA ARG A 434 5.72 8.97 -5.78
C ARG A 434 6.36 9.59 -7.01
N GLY A 435 6.99 10.76 -6.84
CA GLY A 435 7.80 11.39 -7.86
C GLY A 435 9.09 10.62 -8.13
N PHE A 436 9.67 10.86 -9.31
CA PHE A 436 11.04 10.46 -9.61
C PHE A 436 11.94 11.61 -9.17
N SER A 437 12.40 11.60 -7.92
CA SER A 437 13.56 12.41 -7.58
C SER A 437 14.79 11.72 -8.18
N PRO A 438 15.61 12.41 -8.97
CA PRO A 438 16.98 11.98 -9.10
C PRO A 438 17.60 12.07 -7.70
N LEU A 439 18.17 10.97 -7.25
CA LEU A 439 18.98 10.90 -6.05
C LEU A 439 20.23 11.81 -6.22
#